data_c7ec5a3804a75b585a1b553fbc9fabc5
#
_entry.id   c7ec5a3804a75b585a1b553fbc9fabc5
#
_cell.length_a   1.000
_cell.length_b   1.000
_cell.length_c   1.000
_cell.angle_alpha   90.00
_cell.angle_beta   90.00
_cell.angle_gamma   90.00
#
_symmetry.space_group_name_H-M   'P 1'
#
loop_
_entity.id
_entity.type
_entity.pdbx_description
1 polymer ?
#
loop_
_entity_poly.entity_id
_entity_poly.type
_entity_poly.pdbx_seq_one_letter_code
_entity_poly.pdbx_strand_id
1 'polypeptide(L)'
;MVESASILSCPQCNSSEFYRDGLRQLNNGSETQRWLCRKCGYRFSFGHNISKEILDIPEMRQVCELIGESKNLATVETKTTAGEERKCQGQILDYAWKLKKRGLAENTIKQRMYWLATLVKKGAELGNVDSVETVLATEQWRPATKKELVRVYHSYAKTMGISWEPIKVNHEPRQPFIPLESEINDLVAGCGKKTGTFLQCLKDTGARTGEVLKLQWTDVNAQNSTISINDPEKGSLSRTIKVSLKTIAMINAMPKKYGKHVFNQDQHNVQSTFYISRKRLARKLSNPRLLQIHFHSLRHWKATMEYHKTRDILHVKYLLGHKRIENTEIYAHLVEFENDEYHSATAKNLDEAKQLIETGFEYVMDMEGVKLFRKRT
;
A
#
# COMPACT_ATOMS: atom_id res chain seq x y z
N MET A 1 -47.66 -20.42 3.19
CA MET A 1 -46.42 -19.98 3.85
C MET A 1 -45.49 -19.57 2.74
N VAL A 2 -45.36 -18.28 2.54
CA VAL A 2 -44.59 -17.67 1.42
C VAL A 2 -43.17 -17.47 1.92
N GLU A 3 -42.21 -18.22 1.38
CA GLU A 3 -40.79 -17.96 1.60
C GLU A 3 -40.45 -16.56 1.02
N SER A 4 -40.03 -15.65 1.89
CA SER A 4 -39.53 -14.33 1.53
C SER A 4 -38.25 -14.49 0.72
N ALA A 5 -38.35 -14.31 -0.59
CA ALA A 5 -37.21 -14.19 -1.48
C ALA A 5 -36.35 -13.01 -1.01
N SER A 6 -35.12 -13.27 -0.56
CA SER A 6 -34.13 -12.24 -0.26
C SER A 6 -33.85 -11.47 -1.55
N ILE A 7 -34.18 -10.19 -1.57
CA ILE A 7 -33.94 -9.30 -2.70
C ILE A 7 -32.42 -9.20 -2.87
N LEU A 8 -31.91 -9.81 -3.93
CA LEU A 8 -30.52 -9.72 -4.32
C LEU A 8 -30.22 -8.33 -4.85
N SER A 9 -29.19 -7.66 -4.35
CA SER A 9 -28.77 -6.35 -4.81
C SER A 9 -27.26 -6.30 -5.01
N CYS A 10 -26.80 -5.38 -5.87
CA CYS A 10 -25.40 -5.14 -6.12
C CYS A 10 -24.71 -4.59 -4.86
N PRO A 11 -23.64 -5.21 -4.35
CA PRO A 11 -22.95 -4.77 -3.14
C PRO A 11 -22.35 -3.36 -3.22
N GLN A 12 -22.16 -2.83 -4.44
CA GLN A 12 -21.52 -1.54 -4.63
C GLN A 12 -22.51 -0.38 -4.80
N CYS A 13 -23.68 -0.60 -5.42
CA CYS A 13 -24.62 0.48 -5.73
C CYS A 13 -26.07 0.15 -5.37
N ASN A 14 -26.32 -0.96 -4.70
CA ASN A 14 -27.64 -1.48 -4.30
C ASN A 14 -28.65 -1.65 -5.44
N SER A 15 -28.21 -1.64 -6.70
CA SER A 15 -29.07 -1.89 -7.84
C SER A 15 -29.46 -3.37 -7.91
N SER A 16 -30.74 -3.64 -8.22
CA SER A 16 -31.24 -4.99 -8.50
C SER A 16 -31.01 -5.42 -9.97
N GLU A 17 -30.46 -4.54 -10.81
CA GLU A 17 -30.21 -4.83 -12.21
C GLU A 17 -28.85 -5.45 -12.44
N PHE A 18 -28.78 -6.75 -12.58
CA PHE A 18 -27.55 -7.49 -12.89
C PHE A 18 -27.83 -8.72 -13.74
N TYR A 19 -26.80 -9.23 -14.43
CA TYR A 19 -26.91 -10.43 -15.25
C TYR A 19 -25.77 -11.41 -14.94
N ARG A 20 -25.96 -12.67 -15.35
CA ARG A 20 -24.97 -13.72 -15.17
C ARG A 20 -23.73 -13.42 -16.03
N ASP A 21 -22.54 -13.40 -15.39
CA ASP A 21 -21.25 -13.12 -16.03
C ASP A 21 -20.29 -14.33 -15.92
N GLY A 22 -20.82 -15.51 -16.21
CA GLY A 22 -20.09 -16.77 -16.18
C GLY A 22 -19.91 -17.38 -14.79
N LEU A 23 -19.19 -18.49 -14.74
CA LEU A 23 -18.84 -19.20 -13.51
C LEU A 23 -17.41 -18.81 -13.06
N ARG A 24 -17.21 -18.80 -11.77
CA ARG A 24 -15.89 -18.62 -11.14
C ARG A 24 -15.54 -19.89 -10.39
N GLN A 25 -14.39 -20.49 -10.71
CA GLN A 25 -13.82 -21.57 -9.90
C GLN A 25 -13.21 -21.01 -8.61
N LEU A 26 -13.56 -21.60 -7.50
CA LEU A 26 -12.99 -21.32 -6.19
C LEU A 26 -11.78 -22.24 -5.96
N ASN A 27 -10.92 -21.85 -5.02
CA ASN A 27 -9.68 -22.60 -4.69
C ASN A 27 -9.93 -24.03 -4.17
N ASN A 28 -11.16 -24.32 -3.77
CA ASN A 28 -11.61 -25.66 -3.31
C ASN A 28 -12.18 -26.52 -4.45
N GLY A 29 -12.08 -26.07 -5.70
CA GLY A 29 -12.59 -26.76 -6.87
C GLY A 29 -14.09 -26.59 -7.14
N SER A 30 -14.83 -25.91 -6.28
CA SER A 30 -16.25 -25.61 -6.50
C SER A 30 -16.44 -24.40 -7.42
N GLU A 31 -17.53 -24.37 -8.17
CA GLU A 31 -17.89 -23.26 -9.02
C GLU A 31 -18.96 -22.39 -8.38
N THR A 32 -18.86 -21.07 -8.53
CA THR A 32 -19.87 -20.11 -8.09
C THR A 32 -20.28 -19.18 -9.21
N GLN A 33 -21.58 -18.85 -9.27
CA GLN A 33 -22.11 -17.91 -10.26
C GLN A 33 -21.56 -16.52 -10.03
N ARG A 34 -20.95 -15.93 -11.06
CA ARG A 34 -20.52 -14.54 -11.09
C ARG A 34 -21.60 -13.67 -11.73
N TRP A 35 -21.81 -12.49 -11.18
CA TRP A 35 -22.79 -11.52 -11.60
C TRP A 35 -22.14 -10.19 -11.98
N LEU A 36 -22.69 -9.50 -12.97
CA LEU A 36 -22.27 -8.15 -13.37
C LEU A 36 -23.42 -7.18 -13.22
N CYS A 37 -23.23 -6.13 -12.42
CA CYS A 37 -24.21 -5.08 -12.26
C CYS A 37 -24.32 -4.20 -13.50
N ARG A 38 -25.52 -4.01 -14.03
CA ARG A 38 -25.77 -3.15 -15.20
C ARG A 38 -25.55 -1.68 -14.90
N LYS A 39 -25.82 -1.24 -13.67
CA LYS A 39 -25.76 0.16 -13.29
C LYS A 39 -24.32 0.64 -13.04
N CYS A 40 -23.49 -0.12 -12.36
CA CYS A 40 -22.13 0.30 -11.97
C CYS A 40 -20.99 -0.54 -12.55
N GLY A 41 -21.28 -1.63 -13.27
CA GLY A 41 -20.28 -2.52 -13.86
C GLY A 41 -19.53 -3.37 -12.83
N TYR A 42 -19.99 -3.44 -11.59
CA TYR A 42 -19.35 -4.24 -10.55
C TYR A 42 -19.64 -5.73 -10.75
N ARG A 43 -18.57 -6.56 -10.64
CA ARG A 43 -18.66 -8.02 -10.72
C ARG A 43 -18.61 -8.63 -9.33
N PHE A 44 -19.57 -9.48 -9.00
CA PHE A 44 -19.69 -10.08 -7.68
C PHE A 44 -20.22 -11.52 -7.76
N SER A 45 -20.07 -12.26 -6.65
CA SER A 45 -20.62 -13.60 -6.48
C SER A 45 -21.27 -13.67 -5.11
N PHE A 46 -22.38 -14.42 -4.98
CA PHE A 46 -23.01 -14.67 -3.70
C PHE A 46 -22.40 -15.92 -3.08
N GLY A 47 -21.83 -15.80 -1.87
CA GLY A 47 -21.36 -16.95 -1.10
C GLY A 47 -22.50 -17.63 -0.33
N HIS A 48 -22.40 -18.95 -0.09
CA HIS A 48 -23.37 -19.74 0.63
C HIS A 48 -23.30 -19.48 2.14
N ASN A 49 -24.47 -19.31 2.73
CA ASN A 49 -24.95 -19.21 4.11
C ASN A 49 -24.00 -19.43 5.29
N ILE A 50 -23.90 -18.39 6.11
CA ILE A 50 -23.62 -18.44 7.54
C ILE A 50 -24.66 -17.56 8.27
N SER A 51 -25.15 -18.04 9.44
CA SER A 51 -26.28 -17.53 10.21
C SER A 51 -26.39 -16.00 10.35
N LYS A 52 -27.60 -15.50 10.08
CA LYS A 52 -27.98 -14.13 9.73
C LYS A 52 -27.81 -13.03 10.78
N GLU A 53 -27.61 -13.31 12.05
CA GLU A 53 -27.72 -12.29 13.12
C GLU A 53 -26.41 -11.65 13.59
N ILE A 54 -25.24 -12.22 13.22
CA ILE A 54 -23.92 -11.66 13.56
C ILE A 54 -23.22 -11.03 12.34
N LEU A 55 -23.79 -11.22 11.15
CA LEU A 55 -23.18 -10.93 9.85
C LEU A 55 -23.62 -9.61 9.20
N ASP A 56 -24.45 -8.82 9.85
CA ASP A 56 -24.85 -7.49 9.35
C ASP A 56 -23.76 -6.42 9.54
N ILE A 57 -22.64 -6.79 10.17
CA ILE A 57 -21.44 -5.97 10.22
C ILE A 57 -20.47 -6.53 9.17
N PRO A 58 -20.23 -5.84 8.03
CA PRO A 58 -19.37 -6.34 6.94
C PRO A 58 -17.96 -6.75 7.36
N GLU A 59 -17.47 -6.15 8.44
CA GLU A 59 -16.15 -6.40 9.02
C GLU A 59 -16.04 -7.73 9.77
N MET A 60 -17.18 -8.27 10.24
CA MET A 60 -17.22 -9.53 10.97
C MET A 60 -17.12 -10.77 10.07
N ARG A 61 -17.55 -10.66 8.81
CA ARG A 61 -17.40 -11.72 7.81
C ARG A 61 -15.97 -12.13 7.59
N GLN A 62 -15.06 -11.14 7.45
CA GLN A 62 -13.65 -11.41 7.20
C GLN A 62 -12.95 -12.13 8.37
N VAL A 63 -13.34 -11.84 9.60
CA VAL A 63 -12.77 -12.50 10.80
C VAL A 63 -13.30 -13.92 10.92
N CYS A 64 -14.59 -14.14 10.66
CA CYS A 64 -15.17 -15.48 10.66
C CYS A 64 -14.62 -16.36 9.53
N GLU A 65 -14.37 -15.80 8.35
CA GLU A 65 -13.72 -16.51 7.23
C GLU A 65 -12.26 -16.88 7.53
N LEU A 66 -11.48 -15.97 8.13
CA LEU A 66 -10.09 -16.22 8.54
C LEU A 66 -9.95 -17.31 9.61
N ILE A 67 -10.95 -17.43 10.49
CA ILE A 67 -10.97 -18.45 11.55
C ILE A 67 -11.59 -19.76 11.03
N GLY A 68 -12.52 -19.70 10.06
CA GLY A 68 -13.25 -20.86 9.51
C GLY A 68 -12.50 -21.64 8.41
N GLU A 69 -11.59 -21.03 7.67
CA GLU A 69 -10.81 -21.70 6.59
C GLU A 69 -9.74 -22.69 7.10
N SER A 70 -9.63 -22.87 8.43
CA SER A 70 -8.61 -23.72 9.08
C SER A 70 -8.91 -25.24 8.99
N LYS A 71 -9.96 -25.66 8.28
CA LYS A 71 -10.38 -27.08 8.26
C LYS A 71 -9.65 -28.01 7.27
N ASN A 72 -8.71 -27.51 6.46
CA ASN A 72 -8.02 -28.32 5.45
C ASN A 72 -6.49 -28.26 5.51
N LEU A 73 -5.89 -28.52 6.70
CA LEU A 73 -4.50 -29.01 6.74
C LEU A 73 -4.41 -30.11 7.79
N ALA A 74 -3.97 -31.26 7.32
CA ALA A 74 -3.95 -32.53 8.03
C ALA A 74 -3.14 -32.49 9.33
N THR A 75 -3.74 -33.13 10.36
CA THR A 75 -3.11 -33.92 11.42
C THR A 75 -1.88 -33.37 12.14
N VAL A 76 -2.14 -32.50 13.11
CA VAL A 76 -1.54 -32.58 14.44
C VAL A 76 -2.71 -32.40 15.43
N GLU A 77 -2.94 -33.41 16.24
CA GLU A 77 -4.00 -33.41 17.26
C GLU A 77 -3.67 -32.41 18.36
N THR A 78 -4.25 -31.20 18.26
CA THR A 78 -4.46 -30.35 19.42
C THR A 78 -5.95 -30.11 19.52
N LYS A 79 -6.57 -30.80 20.46
CA LYS A 79 -7.98 -30.65 20.85
C LYS A 79 -8.21 -29.29 21.48
N THR A 80 -8.30 -28.24 20.69
CA THR A 80 -8.94 -26.99 21.12
C THR A 80 -10.44 -27.19 20.93
N THR A 81 -11.18 -27.25 22.00
CA THR A 81 -12.62 -27.51 21.92
C THR A 81 -13.34 -26.33 21.27
N ALA A 82 -14.39 -26.58 20.49
CA ALA A 82 -15.19 -25.55 19.81
C ALA A 82 -15.71 -24.43 20.77
N GLY A 83 -15.70 -24.67 22.06
CA GLY A 83 -16.03 -23.73 23.13
C GLY A 83 -14.92 -22.69 23.37
N GLU A 84 -13.66 -23.10 23.31
CA GLU A 84 -12.50 -22.20 23.52
C GLU A 84 -12.28 -21.27 22.34
N GLU A 85 -12.48 -21.75 21.11
CA GLU A 85 -12.45 -20.89 19.90
C GLU A 85 -13.52 -19.80 19.96
N ARG A 86 -14.74 -20.11 20.36
CA ARG A 86 -15.82 -19.12 20.53
C ARG A 86 -15.50 -18.12 21.63
N LYS A 87 -14.86 -18.53 22.72
CA LYS A 87 -14.42 -17.65 23.82
C LYS A 87 -13.36 -16.66 23.31
N CYS A 88 -12.34 -17.14 22.58
CA CYS A 88 -11.29 -16.29 22.00
C CYS A 88 -11.86 -15.30 20.95
N GLN A 89 -12.82 -15.72 20.15
CA GLN A 89 -13.53 -14.83 19.21
C GLN A 89 -14.23 -13.69 19.94
N GLY A 90 -14.97 -13.99 21.02
CA GLY A 90 -15.62 -12.98 21.86
C GLY A 90 -14.64 -11.96 22.44
N GLN A 91 -13.47 -12.42 22.90
CA GLN A 91 -12.42 -11.56 23.44
C GLN A 91 -11.83 -10.62 22.37
N ILE A 92 -11.58 -11.11 21.15
CA ILE A 92 -11.08 -10.28 20.03
C ILE A 92 -12.12 -9.22 19.66
N LEU A 93 -13.41 -9.55 19.68
CA LEU A 93 -14.49 -8.61 19.38
C LEU A 93 -14.62 -7.53 20.45
N ASP A 94 -14.58 -7.89 21.72
CA ASP A 94 -14.62 -6.91 22.81
C ASP A 94 -13.40 -5.95 22.73
N TYR A 95 -12.22 -6.50 22.44
CA TYR A 95 -11.03 -5.67 22.19
C TYR A 95 -11.24 -4.71 21.01
N ALA A 96 -11.72 -5.20 19.87
CA ALA A 96 -12.00 -4.37 18.69
C ALA A 96 -12.98 -3.24 19.00
N TRP A 97 -14.03 -3.55 19.76
CA TRP A 97 -15.01 -2.56 20.21
C TRP A 97 -14.41 -1.49 21.13
N LYS A 98 -13.56 -1.90 22.08
CA LYS A 98 -12.82 -0.96 22.93
C LYS A 98 -11.89 -0.06 22.14
N LEU A 99 -11.23 -0.58 21.08
CA LEU A 99 -10.40 0.22 20.18
C LEU A 99 -11.25 1.22 19.36
N LYS A 100 -12.42 0.80 18.88
CA LYS A 100 -13.35 1.66 18.13
C LYS A 100 -13.83 2.82 19.00
N LYS A 101 -14.21 2.56 20.25
CA LYS A 101 -14.57 3.60 21.24
C LYS A 101 -13.44 4.61 21.50
N ARG A 102 -12.18 4.19 21.34
CA ARG A 102 -11.00 5.07 21.47
C ARG A 102 -10.67 5.82 20.18
N GLY A 103 -11.49 5.69 19.12
CA GLY A 103 -11.31 6.41 17.85
C GLY A 103 -10.18 5.88 16.97
N LEU A 104 -9.72 4.64 17.14
CA LEU A 104 -8.71 4.06 16.25
C LEU A 104 -9.28 3.83 14.85
N ALA A 105 -8.43 4.06 13.84
CA ALA A 105 -8.79 3.83 12.44
C ALA A 105 -9.14 2.34 12.19
N GLU A 106 -10.19 2.09 11.40
CA GLU A 106 -10.69 0.74 11.10
C GLU A 106 -9.61 -0.22 10.60
N ASN A 107 -8.74 0.24 9.70
CA ASN A 107 -7.63 -0.59 9.20
C ASN A 107 -6.66 -1.02 10.31
N THR A 108 -6.45 -0.17 11.32
CA THR A 108 -5.63 -0.52 12.49
C THR A 108 -6.33 -1.56 13.35
N ILE A 109 -7.64 -1.45 13.54
CA ILE A 109 -8.44 -2.41 14.27
C ILE A 109 -8.42 -3.76 13.54
N LYS A 110 -8.71 -3.79 12.23
CA LYS A 110 -8.67 -5.00 11.39
C LYS A 110 -7.32 -5.70 11.44
N GLN A 111 -6.23 -4.95 11.34
CA GLN A 111 -4.87 -5.50 11.41
C GLN A 111 -4.59 -6.12 12.78
N ARG A 112 -4.99 -5.48 13.88
CA ARG A 112 -4.79 -6.02 15.23
C ARG A 112 -5.61 -7.27 15.46
N MET A 113 -6.88 -7.30 15.01
CA MET A 113 -7.71 -8.50 15.05
C MET A 113 -7.10 -9.66 14.28
N TYR A 114 -6.59 -9.40 13.07
CA TYR A 114 -5.88 -10.38 12.25
C TYR A 114 -4.69 -11.01 13.00
N TRP A 115 -3.86 -10.20 13.64
CA TRP A 115 -2.70 -10.71 14.39
C TRP A 115 -3.09 -11.51 15.63
N LEU A 116 -4.13 -11.09 16.37
CA LEU A 116 -4.65 -11.88 17.50
C LEU A 116 -5.26 -13.21 17.02
N ALA A 117 -6.06 -13.18 15.95
CA ALA A 117 -6.58 -14.39 15.33
C ALA A 117 -5.46 -15.34 14.85
N THR A 118 -4.34 -14.78 14.38
CA THR A 118 -3.16 -15.57 14.00
C THR A 118 -2.53 -16.28 15.19
N LEU A 119 -2.45 -15.64 16.37
CA LEU A 119 -1.99 -16.28 17.60
C LEU A 119 -2.93 -17.40 18.03
N VAL A 120 -4.24 -17.14 18.04
CA VAL A 120 -5.26 -18.17 18.38
C VAL A 120 -5.18 -19.36 17.43
N LYS A 121 -5.02 -19.10 16.12
CA LYS A 121 -4.85 -20.17 15.12
C LYS A 121 -3.62 -21.04 15.37
N LYS A 122 -2.61 -20.51 16.05
CA LYS A 122 -1.40 -21.23 16.46
C LYS A 122 -1.51 -21.86 17.84
N GLY A 123 -2.70 -21.86 18.45
CA GLY A 123 -3.00 -22.49 19.72
C GLY A 123 -2.84 -21.58 20.95
N ALA A 124 -2.66 -20.26 20.76
CA ALA A 124 -2.56 -19.34 21.88
C ALA A 124 -3.92 -19.07 22.52
N GLU A 125 -4.01 -19.15 23.85
CA GLU A 125 -5.11 -18.64 24.66
C GLU A 125 -4.84 -17.20 25.05
N LEU A 126 -5.59 -16.24 24.47
CA LEU A 126 -5.32 -14.81 24.64
C LEU A 126 -5.40 -14.31 26.09
N GLY A 127 -6.15 -15.02 26.95
CA GLY A 127 -6.26 -14.71 28.39
C GLY A 127 -5.13 -15.28 29.24
N ASN A 128 -4.34 -16.19 28.69
CA ASN A 128 -3.24 -16.88 29.37
C ASN A 128 -1.90 -16.42 28.76
N VAL A 129 -1.13 -15.65 29.55
CA VAL A 129 0.15 -15.08 29.12
C VAL A 129 1.15 -16.16 28.73
N ASP A 130 1.27 -17.22 29.54
CA ASP A 130 2.22 -18.32 29.30
C ASP A 130 1.92 -19.06 27.99
N SER A 131 0.64 -19.27 27.67
CA SER A 131 0.22 -19.86 26.40
C SER A 131 0.64 -19.00 25.21
N VAL A 132 0.48 -17.68 25.29
CA VAL A 132 0.89 -16.76 24.21
C VAL A 132 2.40 -16.71 24.07
N GLU A 133 3.15 -16.67 25.18
CA GLU A 133 4.62 -16.69 25.17
C GLU A 133 5.16 -17.99 24.59
N THR A 134 4.54 -19.13 24.92
CA THR A 134 4.86 -20.43 24.34
C THR A 134 4.71 -20.41 22.82
N VAL A 135 3.58 -19.92 22.29
CA VAL A 135 3.38 -19.80 20.83
C VAL A 135 4.37 -18.83 20.19
N LEU A 136 4.68 -17.71 20.85
CA LEU A 136 5.68 -16.76 20.37
C LEU A 136 7.09 -17.37 20.39
N ALA A 137 7.40 -18.30 21.27
CA ALA A 137 8.72 -18.94 21.40
C ALA A 137 8.88 -20.12 20.44
N THR A 138 7.88 -20.97 20.31
CA THR A 138 7.95 -22.26 19.58
C THR A 138 7.74 -22.10 18.08
N GLU A 139 6.91 -21.14 17.64
CA GLU A 139 6.64 -20.93 16.22
C GLU A 139 7.78 -20.19 15.51
N GLN A 140 8.08 -20.59 14.28
CA GLN A 140 9.12 -19.97 13.46
C GLN A 140 8.62 -18.65 12.83
N TRP A 141 8.61 -17.60 13.62
CA TRP A 141 8.24 -16.26 13.13
C TRP A 141 9.42 -15.55 12.46
N ARG A 142 9.14 -14.82 11.39
CA ARG A 142 10.08 -13.79 10.93
C ARG A 142 10.22 -12.72 12.02
N PRO A 143 11.44 -12.18 12.29
CA PRO A 143 11.63 -11.19 13.38
C PRO A 143 10.67 -9.99 13.32
N ALA A 144 10.41 -9.46 12.10
CA ALA A 144 9.45 -8.39 11.91
C ALA A 144 8.02 -8.78 12.30
N THR A 145 7.60 -10.00 11.95
CA THR A 145 6.27 -10.55 12.30
C THR A 145 6.17 -10.76 13.81
N LYS A 146 7.20 -11.36 14.43
CA LYS A 146 7.24 -11.57 15.88
C LYS A 146 7.13 -10.24 16.65
N LYS A 147 7.88 -9.21 16.21
CA LYS A 147 7.81 -7.86 16.79
C LYS A 147 6.41 -7.27 16.71
N GLU A 148 5.71 -7.46 15.58
CA GLU A 148 4.35 -6.97 15.40
C GLU A 148 3.34 -7.74 16.26
N LEU A 149 3.45 -9.06 16.37
CA LEU A 149 2.63 -9.89 17.25
C LEU A 149 2.78 -9.47 18.72
N VAL A 150 4.02 -9.28 19.19
CA VAL A 150 4.33 -8.78 20.53
C VAL A 150 3.68 -7.41 20.76
N ARG A 151 3.81 -6.50 19.81
CA ARG A 151 3.21 -5.15 19.89
C ARG A 151 1.68 -5.20 19.98
N VAL A 152 1.06 -6.05 19.18
CA VAL A 152 -0.40 -6.19 19.15
C VAL A 152 -0.90 -6.85 20.42
N TYR A 153 -0.26 -7.93 20.88
CA TYR A 153 -0.64 -8.60 22.12
C TYR A 153 -0.43 -7.69 23.33
N HIS A 154 0.63 -6.90 23.38
CA HIS A 154 0.81 -5.90 24.44
C HIS A 154 -0.34 -4.89 24.48
N SER A 155 -0.78 -4.41 23.32
CA SER A 155 -1.95 -3.53 23.25
C SER A 155 -3.24 -4.20 23.70
N TYR A 156 -3.41 -5.49 23.37
CA TYR A 156 -4.54 -6.31 23.81
C TYR A 156 -4.50 -6.50 25.34
N ALA A 157 -3.40 -7.00 25.88
CA ALA A 157 -3.22 -7.24 27.31
C ALA A 157 -3.52 -5.98 28.12
N LYS A 158 -2.90 -4.84 27.77
CA LYS A 158 -3.17 -3.54 28.40
C LYS A 158 -4.63 -3.12 28.35
N THR A 159 -5.32 -3.38 27.22
CA THR A 159 -6.73 -2.99 27.06
C THR A 159 -7.68 -3.90 27.82
N MET A 160 -7.31 -5.17 27.98
CA MET A 160 -8.11 -6.18 28.69
C MET A 160 -7.76 -6.27 30.18
N GLY A 161 -6.79 -5.52 30.67
CA GLY A 161 -6.35 -5.52 32.07
C GLY A 161 -5.48 -6.71 32.46
N ILE A 162 -4.81 -7.35 31.48
CA ILE A 162 -3.88 -8.45 31.67
C ILE A 162 -2.49 -7.87 31.93
N SER A 163 -1.88 -8.23 33.06
CA SER A 163 -0.50 -7.84 33.38
C SER A 163 0.45 -8.65 32.53
N TRP A 164 1.24 -7.98 31.69
CA TRP A 164 2.25 -8.61 30.83
C TRP A 164 3.32 -7.61 30.43
N GLU A 165 4.58 -8.00 30.53
CA GLU A 165 5.71 -7.24 30.02
C GLU A 165 6.10 -7.79 28.63
N PRO A 166 6.20 -6.92 27.60
CA PRO A 166 6.48 -7.38 26.24
C PRO A 166 7.93 -7.90 26.14
N ILE A 167 8.09 -9.08 25.55
CA ILE A 167 9.39 -9.66 25.25
C ILE A 167 10.16 -8.80 24.25
N LYS A 168 11.46 -8.65 24.45
CA LYS A 168 12.34 -7.94 23.51
C LYS A 168 12.55 -8.78 22.25
N VAL A 169 12.25 -8.21 21.10
CA VAL A 169 12.51 -8.81 19.80
C VAL A 169 13.51 -7.95 19.04
N ASN A 170 14.71 -8.47 18.86
CA ASN A 170 15.71 -7.82 18.03
C ASN A 170 15.30 -7.92 16.56
N HIS A 171 15.11 -6.77 15.95
CA HIS A 171 14.78 -6.66 14.54
C HIS A 171 15.41 -5.40 13.95
N GLU A 172 16.39 -5.60 13.10
CA GLU A 172 16.97 -4.53 12.31
C GLU A 172 16.15 -4.34 11.02
N PRO A 173 15.68 -3.13 10.75
CA PRO A 173 14.97 -2.83 9.50
C PRO A 173 15.92 -3.05 8.32
N ARG A 174 15.46 -3.77 7.31
CA ARG A 174 16.21 -3.89 6.05
C ARG A 174 16.15 -2.58 5.28
N GLN A 175 17.22 -2.26 4.59
CA GLN A 175 17.21 -1.15 3.66
C GLN A 175 16.14 -1.38 2.58
N PRO A 176 15.38 -0.35 2.20
CA PRO A 176 14.39 -0.47 1.16
C PRO A 176 15.06 -0.71 -0.21
N PHE A 177 14.43 -1.57 -1.00
CA PHE A 177 14.86 -1.80 -2.38
C PHE A 177 14.53 -0.57 -3.25
N ILE A 178 15.55 -0.01 -3.89
CA ILE A 178 15.40 1.10 -4.84
C ILE A 178 15.50 0.54 -6.27
N PRO A 179 14.42 0.60 -7.05
CA PRO A 179 14.45 0.18 -8.45
C PRO A 179 15.21 1.17 -9.34
N LEU A 180 15.69 0.70 -10.48
CA LEU A 180 16.19 1.57 -11.52
C LEU A 180 15.01 2.28 -12.20
N GLU A 181 15.26 3.47 -12.73
CA GLU A 181 14.21 4.22 -13.46
C GLU A 181 13.72 3.47 -14.70
N SER A 182 14.60 2.80 -15.42
CA SER A 182 14.26 1.92 -16.55
C SER A 182 13.30 0.80 -16.14
N GLU A 183 13.54 0.15 -14.99
CA GLU A 183 12.66 -0.90 -14.46
C GLU A 183 11.25 -0.38 -14.14
N ILE A 184 11.16 0.84 -13.60
CA ILE A 184 9.85 1.48 -13.35
C ILE A 184 9.17 1.81 -14.69
N ASN A 185 9.91 2.34 -15.66
CA ASN A 185 9.38 2.69 -16.98
C ASN A 185 8.89 1.44 -17.72
N ASP A 186 9.59 0.32 -17.63
CA ASP A 186 9.17 -0.97 -18.19
C ASP A 186 7.84 -1.44 -17.58
N LEU A 187 7.68 -1.29 -16.27
CA LEU A 187 6.42 -1.62 -15.58
C LEU A 187 5.28 -0.68 -16.02
N VAL A 188 5.54 0.62 -16.13
CA VAL A 188 4.55 1.61 -16.59
C VAL A 188 4.11 1.30 -18.01
N ALA A 189 5.03 1.01 -18.91
CA ALA A 189 4.74 0.70 -20.32
C ALA A 189 4.09 -0.67 -20.51
N GLY A 190 4.53 -1.67 -19.74
CA GLY A 190 4.08 -3.04 -19.88
C GLY A 190 2.78 -3.38 -19.16
N CYS A 191 2.30 -2.52 -18.27
CA CYS A 191 0.98 -2.66 -17.64
C CYS A 191 -0.13 -2.09 -18.53
N GLY A 192 -1.36 -2.54 -18.30
CA GLY A 192 -2.55 -1.98 -18.97
C GLY A 192 -2.69 -0.48 -18.64
N LYS A 193 -3.36 0.26 -19.54
CA LYS A 193 -3.50 1.73 -19.50
C LYS A 193 -3.79 2.29 -18.10
N LYS A 194 -4.76 1.73 -17.39
CA LYS A 194 -5.18 2.19 -16.06
C LYS A 194 -4.08 1.96 -15.02
N THR A 195 -3.51 0.75 -14.97
CA THR A 195 -2.42 0.41 -14.02
C THR A 195 -1.14 1.17 -14.37
N GLY A 196 -0.81 1.31 -15.65
CA GLY A 196 0.34 2.11 -16.08
C GLY A 196 0.22 3.58 -15.67
N THR A 197 -0.98 4.20 -15.85
CA THR A 197 -1.24 5.57 -15.38
C THR A 197 -1.11 5.67 -13.86
N PHE A 198 -1.62 4.67 -13.12
CA PHE A 198 -1.51 4.62 -11.67
C PHE A 198 -0.05 4.56 -11.21
N LEU A 199 0.76 3.70 -11.83
CA LEU A 199 2.20 3.60 -11.54
C LEU A 199 2.94 4.90 -11.88
N GLN A 200 2.60 5.55 -13.00
CA GLN A 200 3.20 6.82 -13.37
C GLN A 200 2.86 7.93 -12.36
N CYS A 201 1.62 7.97 -11.86
CA CYS A 201 1.25 8.88 -10.77
C CYS A 201 2.06 8.62 -9.50
N LEU A 202 2.23 7.35 -9.10
CA LEU A 202 3.05 7.00 -7.94
C LEU A 202 4.52 7.40 -8.14
N LYS A 203 5.08 7.18 -9.35
CA LYS A 203 6.45 7.55 -9.70
C LYS A 203 6.68 9.05 -9.53
N ASP A 204 5.82 9.88 -10.11
CA ASP A 204 6.00 11.32 -10.13
C ASP A 204 5.72 11.98 -8.78
N THR A 205 4.67 11.52 -8.10
CA THR A 205 4.22 12.15 -6.84
C THR A 205 4.92 11.61 -5.60
N GLY A 206 5.42 10.37 -5.62
CA GLY A 206 5.85 9.67 -4.41
C GLY A 206 4.73 9.48 -3.39
N ALA A 207 3.46 9.67 -3.78
CA ALA A 207 2.31 9.53 -2.89
C ALA A 207 2.08 8.06 -2.48
N ARG A 208 1.31 7.85 -1.40
CA ARG A 208 0.89 6.50 -1.00
C ARG A 208 -0.17 5.97 -1.95
N THR A 209 -0.25 4.64 -2.03
CA THR A 209 -1.25 3.94 -2.86
C THR A 209 -2.67 4.45 -2.63
N GLY A 210 -3.10 4.55 -1.39
CA GLY A 210 -4.44 5.01 -1.06
C GLY A 210 -4.65 6.50 -1.35
N GLU A 211 -3.62 7.34 -1.20
CA GLU A 211 -3.68 8.77 -1.59
C GLU A 211 -3.95 8.91 -3.09
N VAL A 212 -3.28 8.12 -3.94
CA VAL A 212 -3.49 8.14 -5.40
C VAL A 212 -4.85 7.53 -5.78
N LEU A 213 -5.32 6.50 -5.07
CA LEU A 213 -6.66 5.91 -5.32
C LEU A 213 -7.80 6.87 -5.01
N LYS A 214 -7.61 7.76 -4.04
CA LYS A 214 -8.60 8.79 -3.65
C LYS A 214 -8.57 10.02 -4.53
N LEU A 215 -7.60 10.13 -5.45
CA LEU A 215 -7.41 11.29 -6.32
C LEU A 215 -8.69 11.59 -7.13
N GLN A 216 -9.14 12.83 -7.06
CA GLN A 216 -10.30 13.32 -7.81
C GLN A 216 -9.84 14.07 -9.08
N TRP A 217 -10.73 14.20 -10.05
CA TRP A 217 -10.44 14.99 -11.25
C TRP A 217 -10.14 16.46 -10.94
N THR A 218 -10.73 16.99 -9.88
CA THR A 218 -10.52 18.36 -9.37
C THR A 218 -9.15 18.57 -8.74
N ASP A 219 -8.46 17.49 -8.35
CA ASP A 219 -7.13 17.55 -7.75
C ASP A 219 -6.01 17.64 -8.80
N VAL A 220 -6.36 17.47 -10.08
CA VAL A 220 -5.41 17.47 -11.19
C VAL A 220 -5.51 18.80 -11.95
N ASN A 221 -4.46 19.62 -11.86
CA ASN A 221 -4.34 20.85 -12.64
C ASN A 221 -3.46 20.62 -13.86
N ALA A 222 -4.10 20.51 -15.03
CA ALA A 222 -3.38 20.24 -16.28
C ALA A 222 -2.55 21.44 -16.76
N GLN A 223 -2.98 22.67 -16.49
CA GLN A 223 -2.27 23.89 -16.93
C GLN A 223 -0.95 24.05 -16.19
N ASN A 224 -0.96 23.83 -14.88
CA ASN A 224 0.25 23.99 -14.05
C ASN A 224 1.03 22.67 -13.90
N SER A 225 0.54 21.58 -14.48
CA SER A 225 1.10 20.22 -14.33
C SER A 225 1.27 19.83 -12.85
N THR A 226 0.22 20.02 -12.06
CA THR A 226 0.25 19.70 -10.61
C THR A 226 -0.85 18.73 -10.21
N ILE A 227 -0.56 17.96 -9.17
CA ILE A 227 -1.51 17.08 -8.48
C ILE A 227 -1.53 17.46 -7.01
N SER A 228 -2.71 17.70 -6.47
CA SER A 228 -2.94 18.01 -5.06
C SER A 228 -3.39 16.77 -4.30
N ILE A 229 -2.66 16.42 -3.21
CA ILE A 229 -3.05 15.37 -2.29
C ILE A 229 -3.81 16.00 -1.14
N ASN A 230 -5.15 16.06 -1.28
CA ASN A 230 -6.04 16.73 -0.32
C ASN A 230 -6.52 15.79 0.79
N ASP A 231 -6.54 14.47 0.56
CA ASP A 231 -6.90 13.45 1.56
C ASP A 231 -5.68 12.55 1.88
N PRO A 232 -4.72 13.07 2.68
CA PRO A 232 -3.50 12.34 3.00
C PRO A 232 -3.76 11.19 3.98
N GLU A 233 -3.00 10.11 3.85
CA GLU A 233 -3.12 8.93 4.70
C GLU A 233 -2.09 8.93 5.84
N LYS A 234 -2.40 8.15 6.89
CA LYS A 234 -1.51 7.90 8.05
C LYS A 234 -1.01 9.20 8.71
N GLY A 235 -1.86 10.22 8.74
CA GLY A 235 -1.53 11.51 9.34
C GLY A 235 -0.47 12.32 8.60
N SER A 236 -0.25 12.06 7.29
CA SER A 236 0.56 12.93 6.42
C SER A 236 -0.05 14.31 6.25
N LEU A 237 0.75 15.23 5.72
CA LEU A 237 0.28 16.58 5.37
C LEU A 237 -0.30 16.58 3.94
N SER A 238 -1.32 17.40 3.72
CA SER A 238 -1.78 17.74 2.36
C SER A 238 -0.66 18.50 1.63
N ARG A 239 -0.60 18.31 0.32
CA ARG A 239 0.48 18.90 -0.49
C ARG A 239 0.12 18.92 -1.96
N THR A 240 0.69 19.88 -2.69
CA THR A 240 0.60 19.96 -4.14
C THR A 240 1.97 19.65 -4.76
N ILE A 241 2.00 18.77 -5.73
CA ILE A 241 3.23 18.22 -6.31
C ILE A 241 3.22 18.48 -7.81
N LYS A 242 4.33 19.02 -8.34
CA LYS A 242 4.54 19.15 -9.77
C LYS A 242 4.83 17.77 -10.36
N VAL A 243 4.17 17.45 -11.47
CA VAL A 243 4.30 16.16 -12.17
C VAL A 243 4.69 16.39 -13.62
N SER A 244 5.14 15.32 -14.29
CA SER A 244 5.52 15.39 -15.70
C SER A 244 4.28 15.61 -16.60
N LEU A 245 4.50 16.23 -17.75
CA LEU A 245 3.48 16.34 -18.81
C LEU A 245 2.97 14.97 -19.25
N LYS A 246 3.84 13.94 -19.21
CA LYS A 246 3.47 12.55 -19.47
C LYS A 246 2.37 12.07 -18.51
N THR A 247 2.51 12.34 -17.22
CA THR A 247 1.51 11.97 -16.21
C THR A 247 0.17 12.65 -16.48
N ILE A 248 0.18 13.93 -16.77
CA ILE A 248 -1.03 14.70 -17.15
C ILE A 248 -1.69 14.11 -18.41
N ALA A 249 -0.91 13.83 -19.44
CA ALA A 249 -1.42 13.23 -20.69
C ALA A 249 -2.05 11.84 -20.43
N MET A 250 -1.39 11.01 -19.62
CA MET A 250 -1.90 9.68 -19.26
C MET A 250 -3.20 9.77 -18.44
N ILE A 251 -3.30 10.70 -17.49
CA ILE A 251 -4.52 10.94 -16.71
C ILE A 251 -5.65 11.42 -17.62
N ASN A 252 -5.40 12.42 -18.46
CA ASN A 252 -6.41 12.96 -19.37
C ASN A 252 -6.93 11.92 -20.38
N ALA A 253 -6.11 10.95 -20.72
CA ALA A 253 -6.50 9.84 -21.58
C ALA A 253 -7.37 8.78 -20.85
N MET A 254 -7.57 8.89 -19.53
CA MET A 254 -8.45 8.00 -18.78
C MET A 254 -9.92 8.34 -19.01
N PRO A 255 -10.84 7.35 -19.03
CA PRO A 255 -12.27 7.62 -19.19
C PRO A 255 -12.86 8.28 -17.96
N LYS A 256 -13.44 9.48 -18.12
CA LYS A 256 -14.08 10.28 -17.05
C LYS A 256 -15.48 9.77 -16.63
N LYS A 257 -16.00 8.73 -17.24
CA LYS A 257 -17.38 8.24 -17.04
C LYS A 257 -17.66 7.59 -15.66
N TYR A 258 -16.66 7.37 -14.84
CA TYR A 258 -16.80 6.63 -13.58
C TYR A 258 -16.86 7.49 -12.32
N GLY A 259 -17.36 8.73 -12.42
CA GLY A 259 -17.59 9.59 -11.27
C GLY A 259 -16.42 10.52 -10.94
N LYS A 260 -16.35 10.98 -9.69
CA LYS A 260 -15.41 12.02 -9.25
C LYS A 260 -13.94 11.58 -9.18
N HIS A 261 -13.67 10.29 -9.02
CA HIS A 261 -12.32 9.76 -8.84
C HIS A 261 -11.65 9.43 -10.18
N VAL A 262 -10.34 9.72 -10.26
CA VAL A 262 -9.51 9.38 -11.42
C VAL A 262 -9.36 7.84 -11.52
N PHE A 263 -9.12 7.19 -10.39
CA PHE A 263 -8.97 5.74 -10.28
C PHE A 263 -10.16 5.15 -9.53
N ASN A 264 -11.14 4.65 -10.25
CA ASN A 264 -12.30 3.96 -9.65
C ASN A 264 -11.97 2.48 -9.44
N GLN A 265 -11.11 2.18 -8.47
CA GLN A 265 -10.70 0.82 -8.08
C GLN A 265 -10.43 0.77 -6.59
N ASP A 266 -10.70 -0.38 -5.98
CA ASP A 266 -10.20 -0.66 -4.64
C ASP A 266 -8.71 -1.06 -4.66
N GLN A 267 -8.07 -0.95 -3.50
CA GLN A 267 -6.63 -1.21 -3.37
C GLN A 267 -6.27 -2.66 -3.69
N HIS A 268 -7.10 -3.61 -3.33
CA HIS A 268 -6.85 -5.04 -3.56
C HIS A 268 -6.83 -5.36 -5.05
N ASN A 269 -7.79 -4.84 -5.82
CA ASN A 269 -7.87 -5.06 -7.27
C ASN A 269 -6.65 -4.47 -8.00
N VAL A 270 -6.21 -3.26 -7.60
CA VAL A 270 -5.01 -2.64 -8.18
C VAL A 270 -3.76 -3.47 -7.86
N GLN A 271 -3.62 -3.93 -6.62
CA GLN A 271 -2.49 -4.77 -6.20
C GLN A 271 -2.46 -6.11 -6.95
N SER A 272 -3.60 -6.79 -7.07
CA SER A 272 -3.71 -8.07 -7.77
C SER A 272 -3.37 -7.93 -9.26
N THR A 273 -3.91 -6.90 -9.92
CA THR A 273 -3.62 -6.61 -11.34
C THR A 273 -2.13 -6.30 -11.54
N PHE A 274 -1.55 -5.48 -10.68
CA PHE A 274 -0.13 -5.16 -10.72
C PHE A 274 0.75 -6.39 -10.48
N TYR A 275 0.42 -7.22 -9.51
CA TYR A 275 1.16 -8.44 -9.20
C TYR A 275 1.23 -9.40 -10.39
N ILE A 276 0.10 -9.62 -11.07
CA ILE A 276 0.04 -10.46 -12.27
C ILE A 276 0.87 -9.85 -13.41
N SER A 277 0.69 -8.55 -13.67
CA SER A 277 1.42 -7.82 -14.72
C SER A 277 2.92 -7.83 -14.48
N ARG A 278 3.35 -7.58 -13.24
CA ARG A 278 4.76 -7.60 -12.83
C ARG A 278 5.41 -8.96 -13.05
N LYS A 279 4.75 -10.06 -12.66
CA LYS A 279 5.25 -11.43 -12.91
C LYS A 279 5.39 -11.72 -14.41
N ARG A 280 4.40 -11.32 -15.20
CA ARG A 280 4.44 -11.48 -16.65
C ARG A 280 5.60 -10.72 -17.27
N LEU A 281 5.82 -9.46 -16.87
CA LEU A 281 6.89 -8.61 -17.38
C LEU A 281 8.27 -9.09 -16.94
N ALA A 282 8.43 -9.52 -15.68
CA ALA A 282 9.67 -10.09 -15.18
C ALA A 282 10.14 -11.28 -16.02
N ARG A 283 9.20 -12.16 -16.42
CA ARG A 283 9.49 -13.29 -17.33
C ARG A 283 9.80 -12.81 -18.75
N LYS A 284 8.98 -11.89 -19.30
CA LYS A 284 9.14 -11.39 -20.68
C LYS A 284 10.47 -10.68 -20.87
N LEU A 285 10.91 -9.91 -19.87
CA LEU A 285 12.14 -9.11 -19.93
C LEU A 285 13.35 -9.83 -19.31
N SER A 286 13.18 -11.08 -18.83
CA SER A 286 14.20 -11.84 -18.12
C SER A 286 14.83 -11.07 -16.96
N ASN A 287 14.06 -10.18 -16.31
CA ASN A 287 14.52 -9.35 -15.21
C ASN A 287 13.84 -9.72 -13.89
N PRO A 288 14.48 -10.56 -13.04
CA PRO A 288 13.90 -10.95 -11.76
C PRO A 288 13.83 -9.82 -10.74
N ARG A 289 14.60 -8.73 -10.90
CA ARG A 289 14.56 -7.55 -10.02
C ARG A 289 13.18 -6.89 -10.02
N LEU A 290 12.44 -6.95 -11.14
CA LEU A 290 11.07 -6.45 -11.22
C LEU A 290 10.16 -7.06 -10.14
N LEU A 291 10.40 -8.31 -9.72
CA LEU A 291 9.61 -8.98 -8.67
C LEU A 291 9.76 -8.34 -7.29
N GLN A 292 10.82 -7.56 -7.06
CA GLN A 292 11.05 -6.85 -5.79
C GLN A 292 10.32 -5.50 -5.75
N ILE A 293 9.84 -5.00 -6.90
CA ILE A 293 9.18 -3.70 -6.97
C ILE A 293 7.73 -3.81 -6.45
N HIS A 294 7.41 -3.02 -5.45
CA HIS A 294 6.07 -2.82 -4.89
C HIS A 294 5.66 -1.35 -5.09
N PHE A 295 4.41 -1.01 -4.87
CA PHE A 295 3.98 0.38 -4.96
C PHE A 295 4.79 1.31 -4.06
N HIS A 296 5.14 0.85 -2.85
CA HIS A 296 5.94 1.65 -1.92
C HIS A 296 7.39 1.83 -2.39
N SER A 297 7.92 0.92 -3.23
CA SER A 297 9.26 1.07 -3.83
C SER A 297 9.34 2.30 -4.76
N LEU A 298 8.22 2.68 -5.42
CA LEU A 298 8.19 3.89 -6.25
C LEU A 298 8.29 5.15 -5.39
N ARG A 299 7.70 5.13 -4.19
CA ARG A 299 7.84 6.23 -3.22
C ARG A 299 9.27 6.31 -2.68
N HIS A 300 9.89 5.18 -2.36
CA HIS A 300 11.31 5.14 -1.99
C HIS A 300 12.19 5.69 -3.11
N TRP A 301 11.96 5.24 -4.35
CA TRP A 301 12.68 5.72 -5.51
C TRP A 301 12.53 7.25 -5.68
N LYS A 302 11.30 7.77 -5.65
CA LYS A 302 11.06 9.22 -5.79
C LYS A 302 11.77 10.01 -4.71
N ALA A 303 11.68 9.57 -3.47
CA ALA A 303 12.34 10.24 -2.34
C ALA A 303 13.86 10.26 -2.49
N THR A 304 14.46 9.13 -2.88
CA THR A 304 15.91 8.99 -3.08
C THR A 304 16.38 9.86 -4.24
N MET A 305 15.68 9.82 -5.39
CA MET A 305 16.03 10.66 -6.55
C MET A 305 15.87 12.14 -6.26
N GLU A 306 14.84 12.53 -5.53
CA GLU A 306 14.63 13.94 -5.17
C GLU A 306 15.69 14.43 -4.18
N TYR A 307 16.06 13.60 -3.19
CA TYR A 307 17.17 13.93 -2.28
C TYR A 307 18.49 14.02 -3.05
N HIS A 308 18.77 13.09 -3.94
CA HIS A 308 19.96 13.15 -4.78
C HIS A 308 20.04 14.45 -5.59
N LYS A 309 18.91 14.86 -6.20
CA LYS A 309 18.82 16.06 -7.01
C LYS A 309 18.96 17.35 -6.20
N THR A 310 18.31 17.43 -5.03
CA THR A 310 18.21 18.69 -4.28
C THR A 310 19.17 18.77 -3.11
N ARG A 311 19.64 17.64 -2.57
CA ARG A 311 20.36 17.50 -1.30
C ARG A 311 19.64 18.15 -0.12
N ASP A 312 18.36 18.42 -0.29
CA ASP A 312 17.50 19.03 0.73
C ASP A 312 16.53 18.00 1.32
N ILE A 313 16.82 17.55 2.53
CA ILE A 313 15.99 16.56 3.24
C ILE A 313 14.63 17.15 3.67
N LEU A 314 14.57 18.48 3.90
CA LEU A 314 13.32 19.15 4.25
C LEU A 314 12.40 19.25 3.05
N HIS A 315 12.94 19.49 1.86
CA HIS A 315 12.20 19.43 0.61
C HIS A 315 11.61 18.03 0.40
N VAL A 316 12.41 16.97 0.56
CA VAL A 316 11.94 15.58 0.44
C VAL A 316 10.88 15.27 1.50
N LYS A 317 11.07 15.71 2.75
CA LYS A 317 10.06 15.56 3.82
C LYS A 317 8.73 16.19 3.42
N TYR A 318 8.76 17.41 2.87
CA TYR A 318 7.57 18.13 2.41
C TYR A 318 6.90 17.40 1.23
N LEU A 319 7.67 17.04 0.22
CA LEU A 319 7.20 16.28 -0.96
C LEU A 319 6.48 14.99 -0.57
N LEU A 320 7.02 14.26 0.41
CA LEU A 320 6.40 13.04 0.92
C LEU A 320 5.26 13.28 1.92
N GLY A 321 5.12 14.49 2.44
CA GLY A 321 4.15 14.84 3.49
C GLY A 321 4.46 14.21 4.84
N HIS A 322 5.72 13.95 5.16
CA HIS A 322 6.11 13.41 6.46
C HIS A 322 6.01 14.47 7.56
N LYS A 323 5.39 14.14 8.70
CA LYS A 323 5.38 15.02 9.87
C LYS A 323 6.72 15.05 10.60
N ARG A 324 7.39 13.89 10.68
CA ARG A 324 8.66 13.72 11.38
C ARG A 324 9.78 13.52 10.37
N ILE A 325 10.94 14.12 10.65
CA ILE A 325 12.11 14.08 9.76
C ILE A 325 12.75 12.68 9.75
N GLU A 326 12.69 11.97 10.87
CA GLU A 326 13.28 10.64 11.05
C GLU A 326 12.73 9.63 10.00
N ASN A 327 11.49 9.84 9.55
CA ASN A 327 10.91 9.03 8.48
C ASN A 327 11.49 9.31 7.08
N THR A 328 12.30 10.37 6.96
CA THR A 328 12.90 10.83 5.70
C THR A 328 14.40 10.60 5.67
N GLU A 329 15.05 10.59 6.83
CA GLU A 329 16.51 10.44 6.97
C GLU A 329 17.05 9.18 6.29
N ILE A 330 16.26 8.11 6.25
CA ILE A 330 16.63 6.86 5.56
C ILE A 330 17.03 7.08 4.09
N TYR A 331 16.51 8.12 3.43
CA TYR A 331 16.81 8.39 2.03
C TYR A 331 18.15 9.10 1.83
N ALA A 332 18.70 9.70 2.88
CA ALA A 332 20.00 10.35 2.81
C ALA A 332 21.17 9.37 2.65
N HIS A 333 20.96 8.11 3.06
CA HIS A 333 22.00 7.07 3.08
C HIS A 333 21.77 5.93 2.09
N LEU A 334 20.70 5.99 1.26
CA LEU A 334 20.29 4.83 0.45
C LEU A 334 21.07 4.64 -0.84
N VAL A 335 21.63 5.67 -1.40
CA VAL A 335 22.38 5.60 -2.66
C VAL A 335 23.57 6.54 -2.57
N GLU A 336 24.77 5.99 -2.53
CA GLU A 336 25.98 6.67 -2.91
C GLU A 336 26.08 6.57 -4.44
N PHE A 337 25.74 7.63 -5.14
CA PHE A 337 26.05 7.72 -6.56
C PHE A 337 27.53 8.07 -6.67
N GLU A 338 28.35 7.09 -7.03
CA GLU A 338 29.79 7.25 -7.20
C GLU A 338 30.18 8.29 -8.26
N ASN A 339 29.24 8.71 -9.09
CA ASN A 339 29.46 9.73 -10.11
C ASN A 339 28.42 10.84 -9.98
N ASP A 340 28.75 11.87 -9.22
CA ASP A 340 28.20 13.21 -9.46
C ASP A 340 28.78 13.70 -10.79
N GLU A 341 28.19 13.30 -11.90
CA GLU A 341 28.61 13.79 -13.22
C GLU A 341 28.27 15.26 -13.29
N TYR A 342 29.31 16.07 -13.24
CA TYR A 342 29.22 17.48 -13.54
C TYR A 342 29.52 17.69 -15.03
N HIS A 343 28.61 18.31 -15.73
CA HIS A 343 28.95 18.94 -17.00
C HIS A 343 29.73 20.21 -16.71
N SER A 344 30.96 20.24 -17.15
CA SER A 344 31.77 21.47 -17.11
C SER A 344 31.63 22.22 -18.42
N ALA A 345 31.56 23.54 -18.32
CA ALA A 345 31.57 24.45 -19.44
C ALA A 345 32.46 25.66 -19.11
N THR A 346 33.03 26.26 -20.12
CA THR A 346 33.89 27.45 -19.97
C THR A 346 33.30 28.64 -20.70
N ALA A 347 33.48 29.84 -20.13
CA ALA A 347 33.12 31.11 -20.75
C ALA A 347 34.35 32.02 -20.82
N LYS A 348 34.56 32.61 -21.99
CA LYS A 348 35.65 33.56 -22.25
C LYS A 348 35.15 35.01 -22.21
N ASN A 349 33.87 35.22 -22.31
CA ASN A 349 33.25 36.54 -22.30
C ASN A 349 31.98 36.56 -21.46
N LEU A 350 31.41 37.77 -21.25
CA LEU A 350 30.25 37.98 -20.38
C LEU A 350 28.98 37.35 -20.95
N ASP A 351 28.81 37.32 -22.26
CA ASP A 351 27.60 36.82 -22.90
C ASP A 351 27.53 35.28 -22.82
N GLU A 352 28.65 34.60 -23.02
CA GLU A 352 28.77 33.16 -22.79
C GLU A 352 28.49 32.81 -21.31
N ALA A 353 29.02 33.59 -20.36
CA ALA A 353 28.79 33.41 -18.95
C ALA A 353 27.30 33.56 -18.57
N LYS A 354 26.61 34.54 -19.16
CA LYS A 354 25.16 34.74 -18.96
C LYS A 354 24.38 33.55 -19.49
N GLN A 355 24.66 33.06 -20.70
CA GLN A 355 23.99 31.91 -21.30
C GLN A 355 24.17 30.64 -20.41
N LEU A 356 25.35 30.42 -19.87
CA LEU A 356 25.62 29.30 -18.99
C LEU A 356 24.82 29.41 -17.70
N ILE A 357 24.73 30.60 -17.09
CA ILE A 357 23.90 30.83 -15.89
C ILE A 357 22.43 30.62 -16.20
N GLU A 358 21.90 31.14 -17.29
CA GLU A 358 20.52 30.99 -17.73
C GLU A 358 20.15 29.51 -18.00
N THR A 359 21.10 28.71 -18.46
CA THR A 359 20.96 27.27 -18.64
C THR A 359 21.20 26.46 -17.37
N GLY A 360 21.46 27.14 -16.25
CA GLY A 360 21.54 26.50 -14.90
C GLY A 360 22.93 26.00 -14.53
N PHE A 361 23.99 26.55 -15.15
CA PHE A 361 25.37 26.31 -14.71
C PHE A 361 25.74 27.27 -13.56
N GLU A 362 26.49 26.73 -12.59
CA GLU A 362 27.07 27.49 -11.48
C GLU A 362 28.53 27.87 -11.76
N TYR A 363 28.89 29.08 -11.42
CA TYR A 363 30.30 29.51 -11.53
C TYR A 363 31.15 28.75 -10.49
N VAL A 364 32.33 28.28 -10.92
CA VAL A 364 33.26 27.54 -10.06
C VAL A 364 34.49 28.37 -9.76
N MET A 365 35.22 28.80 -10.78
CA MET A 365 36.48 29.53 -10.63
C MET A 365 36.89 30.24 -11.94
N ASP A 366 37.85 31.14 -11.80
CA ASP A 366 38.55 31.76 -12.93
C ASP A 366 39.97 31.18 -13.00
N MET A 367 40.42 30.82 -14.21
CA MET A 367 41.75 30.30 -14.44
C MET A 367 42.25 30.82 -15.79
N GLU A 368 43.33 31.58 -15.77
CA GLU A 368 43.96 32.15 -16.96
C GLU A 368 43.00 32.98 -17.85
N GLY A 369 42.06 33.70 -17.21
CA GLY A 369 41.05 34.51 -17.92
C GLY A 369 39.89 33.75 -18.52
N VAL A 370 39.81 32.43 -18.29
CA VAL A 370 38.67 31.56 -18.64
C VAL A 370 37.87 31.24 -17.39
N LYS A 371 36.56 31.50 -17.42
CA LYS A 371 35.67 31.20 -16.32
C LYS A 371 35.13 29.78 -16.48
N LEU A 372 35.32 28.96 -15.45
CA LEU A 372 34.83 27.60 -15.37
C LEU A 372 33.45 27.55 -14.68
N PHE A 373 32.52 26.90 -15.30
CA PHE A 373 31.18 26.67 -14.81
C PHE A 373 30.92 25.16 -14.70
N ARG A 374 30.08 24.78 -13.78
CA ARG A 374 29.59 23.40 -13.63
C ARG A 374 28.07 23.36 -13.54
N LYS A 375 27.50 22.33 -14.09
CA LYS A 375 26.10 21.97 -13.90
C LYS A 375 26.01 20.51 -13.50
N ARG A 376 25.26 20.24 -12.48
CA ARG A 376 24.98 18.87 -12.05
C ARG A 376 23.98 18.23 -13.00
N THR A 377 24.24 16.99 -13.41
CA THR A 377 23.36 16.20 -14.28
C THR A 377 22.09 15.80 -13.58
#